data_ecf550ec877d973128e80b28989a697c
#
_entry.id   ecf550ec877d973128e80b28989a697c
#
_cell.length_a   1.000
_cell.length_b   1.000
_cell.length_c   1.000
_cell.angle_alpha   90.00
_cell.angle_beta   90.00
_cell.angle_gamma   90.00
#
_symmetry.space_group_name_H-M   'P 1'
#
loop_
_entity.id
_entity.type
_entity.pdbx_description
1 polymer ?
#
loop_
_entity_poly.entity_id
_entity_poly.type
_entity_poly.pdbx_seq_one_letter_code
_entity_poly.pdbx_strand_id
1 'polypeptide(L)'
;MSAEVARAYVALRAEQASAALLERQVDCDRRLVGHAQDRFAHGTTPEQSVDSARSTLAQSESDLAASRAQITVLADQLAVLIGREPGAIDALAAKPAPVPLVPAHVAVGDPAHLLRHRPDIRLAERQLAAANADLGARIADRFPTISFTGVLGLGGTRVGEAFAPSTLIGLILPQIKWNLFDGGRAAAQVRAAHGARDEAEAQYRSHVLTALEDAEASLTRFGNRRITLAKAVEQRDAAAHLAALQETRAQGGTLSRADALSAERQTLRAELGAVSAKAQLTTDFIAVEKALGLGWESEAPQE
;
A
#
# COMPACT_ATOMS: atom_id res chain seq x y z
N MET A 1 -1.17 6.38 1.81
CA MET A 1 0.23 6.84 1.85
C MET A 1 1.11 5.98 2.79
N SER A 2 0.95 5.97 4.14
CA SER A 2 1.83 5.19 5.04
C SER A 2 1.95 3.70 4.67
N ALA A 3 0.84 3.04 4.36
CA ALA A 3 0.84 1.63 3.92
C ALA A 3 1.55 1.42 2.56
N GLU A 4 1.53 2.40 1.67
CA GLU A 4 2.23 2.33 0.38
C GLU A 4 3.74 2.47 0.56
N VAL A 5 4.17 3.40 1.41
CA VAL A 5 5.58 3.55 1.81
C VAL A 5 6.09 2.25 2.46
N ALA A 6 5.32 1.67 3.39
CA ALA A 6 5.68 0.42 4.04
C ALA A 6 5.81 -0.75 3.04
N ARG A 7 4.86 -0.86 2.09
CA ARG A 7 4.90 -1.90 1.03
C ARG A 7 6.11 -1.71 0.10
N ALA A 8 6.37 -0.48 -0.35
CA ALA A 8 7.52 -0.17 -1.19
C ALA A 8 8.84 -0.50 -0.48
N TYR A 9 8.93 -0.20 0.81
CA TYR A 9 10.10 -0.55 1.63
C TYR A 9 10.28 -2.06 1.74
N VAL A 10 9.22 -2.82 2.01
CA VAL A 10 9.26 -4.29 2.08
C VAL A 10 9.69 -4.88 0.74
N ALA A 11 9.14 -4.37 -0.38
CA ALA A 11 9.51 -4.82 -1.72
C ALA A 11 10.99 -4.56 -2.01
N LEU A 12 11.51 -3.37 -1.69
CA LEU A 12 12.93 -3.03 -1.83
C LEU A 12 13.82 -4.01 -1.05
N ARG A 13 13.49 -4.28 0.22
CA ARG A 13 14.29 -5.19 1.06
C ARG A 13 14.23 -6.64 0.59
N ALA A 14 13.07 -7.08 0.09
CA ALA A 14 12.92 -8.41 -0.51
C ALA A 14 13.76 -8.55 -1.78
N GLU A 15 13.74 -7.54 -2.66
CA GLU A 15 14.50 -7.56 -3.90
C GLU A 15 16.02 -7.56 -3.65
N GLN A 16 16.48 -6.79 -2.65
CA GLN A 16 17.90 -6.83 -2.23
C GLN A 16 18.32 -8.21 -1.72
N ALA A 17 17.47 -8.86 -0.91
CA ALA A 17 17.73 -10.21 -0.45
C ALA A 17 17.74 -11.21 -1.60
N SER A 18 16.83 -11.05 -2.57
CA SER A 18 16.78 -11.89 -3.78
C SER A 18 18.01 -11.70 -4.67
N ALA A 19 18.46 -10.45 -4.88
CA ALA A 19 19.67 -10.16 -5.66
C ALA A 19 20.92 -10.83 -5.07
N ALA A 20 21.09 -10.81 -3.75
CA ALA A 20 22.21 -11.48 -3.09
C ALA A 20 22.18 -13.02 -3.28
N LEU A 21 20.97 -13.62 -3.33
CA LEU A 21 20.82 -15.05 -3.61
C LEU A 21 21.06 -15.36 -5.09
N LEU A 22 20.62 -14.49 -5.99
CA LEU A 22 20.87 -14.61 -7.43
C LEU A 22 22.37 -14.49 -7.76
N GLU A 23 23.12 -13.64 -7.07
CA GLU A 23 24.60 -13.59 -7.19
C GLU A 23 25.23 -14.94 -6.85
N ARG A 24 24.83 -15.55 -5.74
CA ARG A 24 25.28 -16.89 -5.36
C ARG A 24 24.85 -17.96 -6.38
N GLN A 25 23.66 -17.82 -6.97
CA GLN A 25 23.18 -18.73 -8.02
C GLN A 25 24.02 -18.62 -9.29
N VAL A 26 24.35 -17.41 -9.74
CA VAL A 26 25.25 -17.16 -10.87
C VAL A 26 26.64 -17.81 -10.63
N ASP A 27 27.20 -17.67 -9.42
CA ASP A 27 28.47 -18.31 -9.09
C ASP A 27 28.38 -19.85 -9.08
N CYS A 28 27.29 -20.41 -8.59
CA CYS A 28 27.03 -21.84 -8.66
C CYS A 28 26.91 -22.32 -10.11
N ASP A 29 26.18 -21.61 -10.97
CA ASP A 29 25.99 -21.96 -12.37
C ASP A 29 27.28 -21.81 -13.19
N ARG A 30 28.16 -20.82 -12.87
CA ARG A 30 29.52 -20.73 -13.46
C ARG A 30 30.36 -21.94 -13.13
N ARG A 31 30.31 -22.43 -11.90
CA ARG A 31 31.02 -23.67 -11.50
C ARG A 31 30.47 -24.89 -12.22
N LEU A 32 29.14 -24.97 -12.45
CA LEU A 32 28.52 -26.03 -13.23
C LEU A 32 28.97 -26.01 -14.69
N VAL A 33 29.08 -24.83 -15.32
CA VAL A 33 29.63 -24.70 -16.68
C VAL A 33 31.08 -25.20 -16.74
N GLY A 34 31.94 -24.81 -15.78
CA GLY A 34 33.31 -25.28 -15.68
C GLY A 34 33.38 -26.82 -15.62
N HIS A 35 32.58 -27.43 -14.75
CA HIS A 35 32.54 -28.89 -14.64
C HIS A 35 32.02 -29.59 -15.91
N ALA A 36 31.04 -28.99 -16.60
CA ALA A 36 30.54 -29.54 -17.87
C ALA A 36 31.62 -29.46 -18.96
N GLN A 37 32.40 -28.37 -19.03
CA GLN A 37 33.50 -28.19 -19.96
C GLN A 37 34.64 -29.19 -19.69
N ASP A 38 35.05 -29.37 -18.44
CA ASP A 38 36.08 -30.34 -18.04
C ASP A 38 35.68 -31.78 -18.46
N ARG A 39 34.44 -32.16 -18.18
CA ARG A 39 33.93 -33.48 -18.56
C ARG A 39 33.85 -33.68 -20.08
N PHE A 40 33.50 -32.63 -20.81
CA PHE A 40 33.49 -32.66 -22.27
C PHE A 40 34.92 -32.80 -22.81
N ALA A 41 35.89 -32.06 -22.31
CA ALA A 41 37.29 -32.14 -22.67
C ALA A 41 37.88 -33.54 -22.43
N HIS A 42 37.40 -34.27 -21.42
CA HIS A 42 37.78 -35.64 -21.12
C HIS A 42 36.90 -36.69 -21.84
N GLY A 43 36.01 -36.29 -22.73
CA GLY A 43 35.10 -37.18 -23.51
C GLY A 43 34.05 -37.93 -22.68
N THR A 44 33.76 -37.48 -21.46
CA THR A 44 32.84 -38.13 -20.51
C THR A 44 31.41 -37.58 -20.58
N THR A 45 31.17 -36.50 -21.36
CA THR A 45 29.84 -35.89 -21.53
C THR A 45 29.71 -35.30 -22.93
N PRO A 46 28.53 -35.27 -23.55
CA PRO A 46 28.33 -34.64 -24.86
C PRO A 46 28.37 -33.10 -24.75
N GLU A 47 28.68 -32.42 -25.85
CA GLU A 47 28.72 -30.96 -25.99
C GLU A 47 27.38 -30.32 -25.59
N GLN A 48 26.25 -30.96 -25.87
CA GLN A 48 24.92 -30.54 -25.46
C GLN A 48 24.83 -30.22 -23.95
N SER A 49 25.56 -30.95 -23.10
CA SER A 49 25.58 -30.69 -21.66
C SER A 49 26.26 -29.37 -21.33
N VAL A 50 27.29 -28.97 -22.07
CA VAL A 50 27.97 -27.68 -21.94
C VAL A 50 27.05 -26.54 -22.35
N ASP A 51 26.37 -26.69 -23.47
CA ASP A 51 25.42 -25.68 -23.98
C ASP A 51 24.22 -25.51 -23.07
N SER A 52 23.71 -26.60 -22.50
CA SER A 52 22.64 -26.54 -21.50
C SER A 52 23.09 -25.79 -20.23
N ALA A 53 24.30 -26.05 -19.74
CA ALA A 53 24.86 -25.34 -18.59
C ALA A 53 25.07 -23.85 -18.89
N ARG A 54 25.59 -23.51 -20.08
CA ARG A 54 25.76 -22.11 -20.52
C ARG A 54 24.42 -21.38 -20.63
N SER A 55 23.41 -22.02 -21.21
CA SER A 55 22.05 -21.45 -21.29
C SER A 55 21.47 -21.15 -19.90
N THR A 56 21.69 -22.06 -18.94
CA THR A 56 21.26 -21.87 -17.55
C THR A 56 22.00 -20.70 -16.89
N LEU A 57 23.31 -20.59 -17.09
CA LEU A 57 24.11 -19.45 -16.58
C LEU A 57 23.61 -18.12 -17.18
N ALA A 58 23.41 -18.07 -18.51
CA ALA A 58 22.91 -16.85 -19.16
C ALA A 58 21.56 -16.42 -18.61
N GLN A 59 20.66 -17.37 -18.31
CA GLN A 59 19.37 -17.06 -17.66
C GLN A 59 19.58 -16.48 -16.25
N SER A 60 20.43 -17.08 -15.43
CA SER A 60 20.70 -16.58 -14.07
C SER A 60 21.38 -15.21 -14.08
N GLU A 61 22.25 -14.92 -15.04
CA GLU A 61 22.85 -13.59 -15.21
C GLU A 61 21.79 -12.54 -15.65
N SER A 62 20.86 -12.93 -16.52
CA SER A 62 19.72 -12.08 -16.90
C SER A 62 18.81 -11.78 -15.71
N ASP A 63 18.48 -12.80 -14.91
CA ASP A 63 17.64 -12.66 -13.72
C ASP A 63 18.29 -11.72 -12.68
N LEU A 64 19.60 -11.85 -12.48
CA LEU A 64 20.35 -10.95 -11.60
C LEU A 64 20.35 -9.51 -12.11
N ALA A 65 20.56 -9.31 -13.43
CA ALA A 65 20.52 -7.98 -14.02
C ALA A 65 19.13 -7.33 -13.87
N ALA A 66 18.07 -8.09 -14.09
CA ALA A 66 16.70 -7.63 -13.89
C ALA A 66 16.41 -7.26 -12.41
N SER A 67 16.88 -8.09 -11.47
CA SER A 67 16.73 -7.82 -10.04
C SER A 67 17.46 -6.55 -9.61
N ARG A 68 18.69 -6.32 -10.08
CA ARG A 68 19.44 -5.09 -9.82
C ARG A 68 18.73 -3.84 -10.37
N ALA A 69 18.19 -3.91 -11.58
CA ALA A 69 17.41 -2.83 -12.15
C ALA A 69 16.14 -2.56 -11.32
N GLN A 70 15.46 -3.62 -10.86
CA GLN A 70 14.28 -3.51 -10.03
C GLN A 70 14.56 -2.85 -8.67
N ILE A 71 15.72 -3.08 -8.07
CA ILE A 71 16.15 -2.39 -6.83
C ILE A 71 16.19 -0.88 -7.05
N THR A 72 16.74 -0.40 -8.16
CA THR A 72 16.78 1.03 -8.50
C THR A 72 15.36 1.60 -8.66
N VAL A 73 14.49 0.91 -9.43
CA VAL A 73 13.10 1.33 -9.62
C VAL A 73 12.36 1.42 -8.29
N LEU A 74 12.53 0.45 -7.40
CA LEU A 74 11.88 0.44 -6.09
C LEU A 74 12.43 1.54 -5.15
N ALA A 75 13.72 1.84 -5.24
CA ALA A 75 14.33 2.96 -4.52
C ALA A 75 13.75 4.30 -4.98
N ASP A 76 13.65 4.52 -6.31
CA ASP A 76 13.05 5.73 -6.87
C ASP A 76 11.57 5.88 -6.49
N GLN A 77 10.80 4.80 -6.56
CA GLN A 77 9.41 4.79 -6.11
C GLN A 77 9.28 5.16 -4.64
N LEU A 78 10.15 4.61 -3.79
CA LEU A 78 10.16 4.94 -2.37
C LEU A 78 10.54 6.41 -2.14
N ALA A 79 11.52 6.95 -2.89
CA ALA A 79 11.89 8.36 -2.82
C ALA A 79 10.69 9.28 -3.14
N VAL A 80 9.97 8.99 -4.22
CA VAL A 80 8.78 9.76 -4.62
C VAL A 80 7.68 9.67 -3.56
N LEU A 81 7.42 8.48 -2.99
CA LEU A 81 6.41 8.29 -1.96
C LEU A 81 6.69 9.09 -0.67
N ILE A 82 7.95 9.37 -0.36
CA ILE A 82 8.35 10.21 0.78
C ILE A 82 8.60 11.69 0.39
N GLY A 83 8.22 12.08 -0.84
CA GLY A 83 8.32 13.45 -1.32
C GLY A 83 9.74 13.89 -1.67
N ARG A 84 10.63 12.96 -2.05
CA ARG A 84 11.99 13.24 -2.49
C ARG A 84 12.19 12.94 -3.97
N GLU A 85 13.22 13.52 -4.55
CA GLU A 85 13.61 13.24 -5.93
C GLU A 85 14.16 11.81 -6.08
N PRO A 86 13.99 11.16 -7.27
CA PRO A 86 14.67 9.93 -7.60
C PRO A 86 16.17 10.03 -7.35
N GLY A 87 16.78 8.96 -6.81
CA GLY A 87 18.19 8.94 -6.43
C GLY A 87 18.50 9.50 -5.03
N ALA A 88 17.60 10.26 -4.41
CA ALA A 88 17.85 10.90 -3.10
C ALA A 88 18.07 9.91 -1.94
N ILE A 89 17.63 8.66 -2.10
CA ILE A 89 17.76 7.62 -1.07
C ILE A 89 18.75 6.50 -1.46
N ASP A 90 19.50 6.65 -2.53
CA ASP A 90 20.43 5.62 -3.02
C ASP A 90 21.42 5.17 -1.95
N ALA A 91 21.95 6.09 -1.16
CA ALA A 91 22.84 5.78 -0.05
C ALA A 91 22.18 4.92 1.05
N LEU A 92 20.88 5.11 1.29
CA LEU A 92 20.08 4.30 2.21
C LEU A 92 19.74 2.94 1.57
N ALA A 93 19.38 2.96 0.29
CA ALA A 93 19.05 1.77 -0.49
C ALA A 93 20.27 0.87 -0.71
N ALA A 94 21.48 1.44 -0.80
CA ALA A 94 22.72 0.68 -0.94
C ALA A 94 23.06 -0.20 0.28
N LYS A 95 22.48 0.07 1.46
CA LYS A 95 22.71 -0.75 2.67
C LYS A 95 21.69 -1.88 2.76
N PRO A 96 22.08 -3.15 2.56
CA PRO A 96 21.16 -4.27 2.73
C PRO A 96 20.62 -4.33 4.16
N ALA A 97 19.35 -4.63 4.28
CA ALA A 97 18.72 -4.91 5.57
C ALA A 97 17.71 -6.06 5.40
N PRO A 98 17.47 -6.83 6.45
CA PRO A 98 16.52 -7.94 6.36
C PRO A 98 15.10 -7.43 6.10
N VAL A 99 14.29 -8.28 5.43
CA VAL A 99 12.85 -8.04 5.31
C VAL A 99 12.25 -7.94 6.71
N PRO A 100 11.46 -6.88 7.01
CA PRO A 100 10.86 -6.69 8.32
C PRO A 100 10.05 -7.91 8.77
N LEU A 101 10.12 -8.20 10.07
CA LEU A 101 9.35 -9.28 10.67
C LEU A 101 7.96 -8.79 11.04
N VAL A 102 6.97 -9.64 10.78
CA VAL A 102 5.61 -9.42 11.27
C VAL A 102 5.55 -9.79 12.75
N PRO A 103 4.87 -9.00 13.60
CA PRO A 103 4.64 -9.36 15.00
C PRO A 103 3.98 -10.74 15.13
N ALA A 104 4.40 -11.53 16.13
CA ALA A 104 3.87 -12.87 16.37
C ALA A 104 2.36 -12.84 16.69
N HIS A 105 1.91 -11.78 17.35
CA HIS A 105 0.51 -11.54 17.70
C HIS A 105 0.06 -10.24 17.07
N VAL A 106 -0.97 -10.33 16.22
CA VAL A 106 -1.70 -9.18 15.70
C VAL A 106 -2.93 -9.05 16.59
N ALA A 107 -2.99 -7.98 17.39
CA ALA A 107 -4.17 -7.68 18.19
C ALA A 107 -5.26 -7.17 17.25
N VAL A 108 -6.12 -8.07 16.80
CA VAL A 108 -7.34 -7.71 16.08
C VAL A 108 -8.39 -7.35 17.13
N GLY A 109 -8.64 -6.05 17.33
CA GLY A 109 -9.77 -5.57 18.14
C GLY A 109 -11.12 -5.94 17.50
N ASP A 110 -12.23 -5.46 18.08
CA ASP A 110 -13.55 -5.63 17.44
C ASP A 110 -13.54 -4.98 16.04
N PRO A 111 -13.69 -5.78 14.97
CA PRO A 111 -13.66 -5.27 13.60
C PRO A 111 -14.67 -4.15 13.35
N ALA A 112 -15.85 -4.22 13.96
CA ALA A 112 -16.89 -3.21 13.81
C ALA A 112 -16.48 -1.85 14.41
N HIS A 113 -15.73 -1.86 15.51
CA HIS A 113 -15.21 -0.63 16.12
C HIS A 113 -14.07 -0.03 15.29
N LEU A 114 -13.16 -0.87 14.80
CA LEU A 114 -12.01 -0.45 13.99
C LEU A 114 -12.43 0.17 12.64
N LEU A 115 -13.46 -0.39 12.00
CA LEU A 115 -13.98 0.14 10.74
C LEU A 115 -14.47 1.58 10.84
N ARG A 116 -14.98 2.02 12.00
CA ARG A 116 -15.39 3.43 12.21
C ARG A 116 -14.24 4.42 12.15
N HIS A 117 -13.01 3.98 12.31
CA HIS A 117 -11.81 4.83 12.22
C HIS A 117 -11.29 4.96 10.79
N ARG A 118 -11.83 4.18 9.84
CA ARG A 118 -11.43 4.26 8.44
C ARG A 118 -11.80 5.61 7.82
N PRO A 119 -10.84 6.28 7.14
CA PRO A 119 -11.09 7.60 6.53
C PRO A 119 -12.15 7.57 5.45
N ASP A 120 -12.26 6.48 4.68
CA ASP A 120 -13.25 6.31 3.60
C ASP A 120 -14.68 6.22 4.16
N ILE A 121 -14.89 5.49 5.26
CA ILE A 121 -16.18 5.43 5.95
C ILE A 121 -16.55 6.79 6.55
N ARG A 122 -15.59 7.44 7.22
CA ARG A 122 -15.82 8.79 7.78
C ARG A 122 -16.15 9.82 6.70
N LEU A 123 -15.49 9.72 5.52
CA LEU A 123 -15.81 10.58 4.38
C LEU A 123 -17.24 10.37 3.91
N ALA A 124 -17.66 9.12 3.68
CA ALA A 124 -19.00 8.78 3.25
C ALA A 124 -20.07 9.19 4.29
N GLU A 125 -19.79 9.02 5.58
CA GLU A 125 -20.65 9.53 6.66
C GLU A 125 -20.84 11.05 6.60
N ARG A 126 -19.74 11.81 6.36
CA ARG A 126 -19.81 13.27 6.24
C ARG A 126 -20.54 13.71 4.97
N GLN A 127 -20.39 12.96 3.88
CA GLN A 127 -21.14 13.21 2.64
C GLN A 127 -22.65 12.99 2.84
N LEU A 128 -23.04 11.94 3.55
CA LEU A 128 -24.43 11.70 3.93
C LEU A 128 -24.96 12.81 4.84
N ALA A 129 -24.17 13.24 5.84
CA ALA A 129 -24.55 14.34 6.70
C ALA A 129 -24.74 15.66 5.91
N ALA A 130 -23.86 15.94 4.95
CA ALA A 130 -23.97 17.11 4.06
C ALA A 130 -25.25 17.06 3.19
N ALA A 131 -25.53 15.90 2.57
CA ALA A 131 -26.76 15.72 1.77
C ALA A 131 -28.04 15.88 2.62
N ASN A 132 -28.02 15.39 3.87
CA ASN A 132 -29.12 15.57 4.79
C ASN A 132 -29.29 17.03 5.23
N ALA A 133 -28.21 17.78 5.41
CA ALA A 133 -28.26 19.22 5.71
C ALA A 133 -28.79 20.02 4.50
N ASP A 134 -28.38 19.67 3.26
CA ASP A 134 -28.90 20.32 2.04
C ASP A 134 -30.40 20.06 1.89
N LEU A 135 -30.89 18.85 2.16
CA LEU A 135 -32.28 18.55 2.20
C LEU A 135 -33.03 19.43 3.19
N GLY A 136 -32.49 19.63 4.40
CA GLY A 136 -33.02 20.55 5.42
C GLY A 136 -33.09 21.98 4.89
N ALA A 137 -32.08 22.46 4.20
CA ALA A 137 -32.06 23.79 3.58
C ALA A 137 -33.15 23.92 2.50
N ARG A 138 -33.32 22.91 1.61
CA ARG A 138 -34.40 22.93 0.59
C ARG A 138 -35.78 22.90 1.20
N ILE A 139 -35.97 22.21 2.32
CA ILE A 139 -37.24 22.25 3.06
C ILE A 139 -37.48 23.64 3.64
N ALA A 140 -36.43 24.28 4.19
CA ALA A 140 -36.48 25.63 4.76
C ALA A 140 -36.81 26.69 3.68
N ASP A 141 -36.37 26.54 2.45
CA ASP A 141 -36.67 27.44 1.33
C ASP A 141 -38.18 27.55 1.00
N ARG A 142 -39.03 26.65 1.53
CA ARG A 142 -40.50 26.70 1.41
C ARG A 142 -41.15 27.65 2.42
N PHE A 143 -40.42 28.11 3.42
CA PHE A 143 -40.92 29.00 4.48
C PHE A 143 -40.44 30.43 4.24
N PRO A 144 -41.10 31.43 4.87
CA PRO A 144 -40.65 32.82 4.81
C PRO A 144 -39.26 32.97 5.41
N THR A 145 -38.38 33.65 4.69
CA THR A 145 -37.03 34.01 5.18
C THR A 145 -37.02 35.42 5.73
N ILE A 146 -36.61 35.60 6.97
CA ILE A 146 -36.43 36.91 7.62
C ILE A 146 -34.95 37.25 7.57
N SER A 147 -34.61 38.39 6.95
CA SER A 147 -33.25 38.90 6.91
C SER A 147 -33.17 40.31 7.44
N PHE A 148 -32.08 40.69 8.07
CA PHE A 148 -31.82 42.03 8.54
C PHE A 148 -30.63 42.59 7.74
N THR A 149 -30.88 43.70 7.02
CA THR A 149 -29.82 44.43 6.31
C THR A 149 -29.46 45.65 7.15
N GLY A 150 -28.20 45.68 7.59
CA GLY A 150 -27.65 46.85 8.30
C GLY A 150 -26.83 47.72 7.35
N VAL A 151 -27.09 49.03 7.35
CA VAL A 151 -26.28 50.02 6.64
C VAL A 151 -25.68 50.96 7.69
N LEU A 152 -24.34 51.00 7.70
CA LEU A 152 -23.59 51.96 8.48
C LEU A 152 -23.00 52.98 7.51
N GLY A 153 -23.34 54.25 7.70
CA GLY A 153 -22.83 55.35 6.89
C GLY A 153 -22.34 56.52 7.73
N LEU A 154 -21.41 57.27 7.18
CA LEU A 154 -21.02 58.56 7.71
C LEU A 154 -21.75 59.63 6.91
N GLY A 155 -22.65 60.38 7.54
CA GLY A 155 -23.44 61.42 6.87
C GLY A 155 -23.16 62.79 7.50
N GLY A 156 -22.60 63.72 6.72
CA GLY A 156 -22.43 65.10 7.08
C GLY A 156 -22.71 66.04 5.91
N THR A 157 -23.28 67.21 6.16
CA THR A 157 -23.53 68.21 5.14
C THR A 157 -22.27 69.01 4.75
N ARG A 158 -21.18 68.85 5.50
CA ARG A 158 -19.87 69.47 5.25
C ARG A 158 -18.78 68.43 5.31
N VAL A 159 -17.79 68.52 4.38
CA VAL A 159 -16.68 67.61 4.25
C VAL A 159 -15.85 67.45 5.57
N GLY A 160 -15.75 68.55 6.35
CA GLY A 160 -15.06 68.55 7.66
C GLY A 160 -15.78 67.80 8.78
N GLU A 161 -17.07 67.49 8.64
CA GLU A 161 -17.87 66.82 9.66
C GLU A 161 -18.01 65.29 9.38
N ALA A 162 -17.55 64.85 8.24
CA ALA A 162 -17.71 63.48 7.76
C ALA A 162 -17.09 62.41 8.69
N PHE A 163 -16.13 62.76 9.54
CA PHE A 163 -15.43 61.87 10.48
C PHE A 163 -15.79 62.12 11.94
N ALA A 164 -16.81 62.97 12.23
CA ALA A 164 -17.24 63.17 13.61
C ALA A 164 -18.09 62.03 14.11
N PRO A 165 -17.92 61.51 15.34
CA PRO A 165 -18.73 60.43 15.91
C PRO A 165 -20.25 60.70 15.89
N SER A 166 -20.65 61.96 15.85
CA SER A 166 -22.04 62.41 15.80
C SER A 166 -22.71 62.26 14.43
N THR A 167 -21.95 61.93 13.39
CA THR A 167 -22.46 61.74 12.01
C THR A 167 -22.60 60.26 11.60
N LEU A 168 -22.38 59.33 12.55
CA LEU A 168 -22.62 57.91 12.31
C LEU A 168 -24.12 57.62 12.20
N ILE A 169 -24.57 57.25 11.03
CA ILE A 169 -25.95 56.83 10.78
C ILE A 169 -25.98 55.31 10.67
N GLY A 170 -26.71 54.64 11.57
CA GLY A 170 -26.99 53.23 11.52
C GLY A 170 -28.46 52.99 11.16
N LEU A 171 -28.72 52.22 10.15
CA LEU A 171 -30.08 51.80 9.76
C LEU A 171 -30.13 50.28 9.68
N ILE A 172 -31.10 49.68 10.38
CA ILE A 172 -31.39 48.24 10.30
C ILE A 172 -32.78 48.08 9.67
N LEU A 173 -32.79 47.37 8.51
CA LEU A 173 -34.02 47.11 7.74
C LEU A 173 -34.36 45.61 7.83
N PRO A 174 -35.44 45.22 8.53
CA PRO A 174 -35.95 43.88 8.44
C PRO A 174 -36.60 43.65 7.06
N GLN A 175 -36.30 42.51 6.41
CA GLN A 175 -36.89 42.11 5.16
C GLN A 175 -37.48 40.72 5.31
N ILE A 176 -38.68 40.50 4.84
CA ILE A 176 -39.35 39.18 4.74
C ILE A 176 -39.44 38.83 3.25
N LYS A 177 -38.88 37.72 2.89
CA LYS A 177 -38.96 37.17 1.51
C LYS A 177 -39.66 35.82 1.54
N TRP A 178 -40.72 35.65 0.77
CA TRP A 178 -41.44 34.40 0.66
C TRP A 178 -41.97 34.20 -0.76
N ASN A 179 -41.64 33.05 -1.36
CA ASN A 179 -42.13 32.66 -2.68
C ASN A 179 -43.42 31.85 -2.54
N LEU A 180 -44.56 32.53 -2.54
CA LEU A 180 -45.90 31.91 -2.39
C LEU A 180 -46.30 31.08 -3.64
N PHE A 181 -45.89 31.51 -4.85
CA PHE A 181 -46.20 30.88 -6.10
C PHE A 181 -44.97 30.70 -6.96
N ASP A 182 -44.43 29.46 -7.03
CA ASP A 182 -43.22 29.13 -7.77
C ASP A 182 -43.43 28.04 -8.84
N GLY A 183 -44.69 27.68 -9.14
CA GLY A 183 -45.03 26.65 -10.11
C GLY A 183 -44.59 25.25 -9.71
N GLY A 184 -44.41 25.00 -8.39
CA GLY A 184 -43.97 23.69 -7.85
C GLY A 184 -42.45 23.48 -7.88
N ARG A 185 -41.66 24.52 -8.17
CA ARG A 185 -40.19 24.45 -8.22
C ARG A 185 -39.61 24.06 -6.86
N ALA A 186 -40.00 24.68 -5.75
CA ALA A 186 -39.54 24.34 -4.43
C ALA A 186 -39.87 22.88 -4.06
N ALA A 187 -41.04 22.38 -4.40
CA ALA A 187 -41.38 20.98 -4.18
C ALA A 187 -40.56 20.02 -5.03
N ALA A 188 -40.21 20.39 -6.27
CA ALA A 188 -39.30 19.61 -7.13
C ALA A 188 -37.87 19.60 -6.58
N GLN A 189 -37.37 20.72 -6.06
CA GLN A 189 -36.05 20.80 -5.42
C GLN A 189 -35.98 19.94 -4.17
N VAL A 190 -36.99 19.92 -3.32
CA VAL A 190 -37.07 19.02 -2.15
C VAL A 190 -37.04 17.54 -2.59
N ARG A 191 -37.82 17.17 -3.63
CA ARG A 191 -37.73 15.78 -4.14
C ARG A 191 -36.38 15.43 -4.69
N ALA A 192 -35.70 16.34 -5.41
CA ALA A 192 -34.33 16.14 -5.90
C ALA A 192 -33.35 15.97 -4.74
N ALA A 193 -33.44 16.78 -3.69
CA ALA A 193 -32.62 16.68 -2.50
C ALA A 193 -32.85 15.38 -1.71
N HIS A 194 -34.12 14.88 -1.66
CA HIS A 194 -34.41 13.55 -1.13
C HIS A 194 -33.69 12.46 -1.92
N GLY A 195 -33.76 12.49 -3.26
CA GLY A 195 -33.03 11.54 -4.10
C GLY A 195 -31.52 11.57 -3.88
N ALA A 196 -30.94 12.77 -3.77
CA ALA A 196 -29.52 12.93 -3.47
C ALA A 196 -29.12 12.39 -2.07
N ARG A 197 -29.97 12.58 -1.07
CA ARG A 197 -29.76 12.01 0.26
C ARG A 197 -29.84 10.49 0.24
N ASP A 198 -30.82 9.91 -0.48
CA ASP A 198 -30.99 8.46 -0.60
C ASP A 198 -29.82 7.83 -1.37
N GLU A 199 -29.30 8.52 -2.39
CA GLU A 199 -28.05 8.13 -3.07
C GLU A 199 -26.85 8.12 -2.11
N ALA A 200 -26.65 9.18 -1.32
CA ALA A 200 -25.58 9.27 -0.34
C ALA A 200 -25.68 8.18 0.73
N GLU A 201 -26.91 7.82 1.15
CA GLU A 201 -27.15 6.71 2.08
C GLU A 201 -26.76 5.35 1.46
N ALA A 202 -27.13 5.11 0.21
CA ALA A 202 -26.75 3.90 -0.52
C ALA A 202 -25.20 3.81 -0.70
N GLN A 203 -24.56 4.92 -1.01
CA GLN A 203 -23.10 5.00 -1.10
C GLN A 203 -22.43 4.71 0.25
N TYR A 204 -22.91 5.30 1.33
CA TYR A 204 -22.40 5.01 2.69
C TYR A 204 -22.50 3.51 3.02
N ARG A 205 -23.65 2.89 2.77
CA ARG A 205 -23.83 1.44 2.96
C ARG A 205 -22.87 0.61 2.11
N SER A 206 -22.67 1.00 0.86
CA SER A 206 -21.71 0.34 -0.05
C SER A 206 -20.29 0.43 0.49
N HIS A 207 -19.83 1.61 0.95
CA HIS A 207 -18.51 1.77 1.56
C HIS A 207 -18.32 0.90 2.80
N VAL A 208 -19.34 0.79 3.67
CA VAL A 208 -19.29 -0.08 4.85
C VAL A 208 -19.13 -1.55 4.45
N LEU A 209 -19.92 -2.03 3.47
CA LEU A 209 -19.85 -3.42 3.00
C LEU A 209 -18.50 -3.74 2.34
N THR A 210 -17.99 -2.84 1.51
CA THR A 210 -16.67 -2.98 0.88
C THR A 210 -15.57 -2.99 1.93
N ALA A 211 -15.68 -2.17 2.97
CA ALA A 211 -14.71 -2.16 4.06
C ALA A 211 -14.70 -3.46 4.88
N LEU A 212 -15.88 -4.06 5.10
CA LEU A 212 -15.99 -5.39 5.73
C LEU A 212 -15.37 -6.47 4.85
N GLU A 213 -15.67 -6.48 3.55
CA GLU A 213 -15.06 -7.40 2.58
C GLU A 213 -13.53 -7.28 2.58
N ASP A 214 -13.00 -6.05 2.51
CA ASP A 214 -11.56 -5.79 2.56
C ASP A 214 -10.91 -6.36 3.83
N ALA A 215 -11.56 -6.16 4.98
CA ALA A 215 -11.06 -6.65 6.27
C ALA A 215 -11.03 -8.19 6.32
N GLU A 216 -12.12 -8.86 5.97
CA GLU A 216 -12.20 -10.32 5.94
C GLU A 216 -11.25 -10.94 4.91
N ALA A 217 -11.19 -10.38 3.69
CA ALA A 217 -10.30 -10.84 2.64
C ALA A 217 -8.83 -10.68 3.03
N SER A 218 -8.45 -9.56 3.67
CA SER A 218 -7.08 -9.33 4.12
C SER A 218 -6.67 -10.27 5.26
N LEU A 219 -7.55 -10.51 6.23
CA LEU A 219 -7.32 -11.49 7.30
C LEU A 219 -7.18 -12.92 6.76
N THR A 220 -8.02 -13.32 5.82
CA THR A 220 -7.95 -14.62 5.16
C THR A 220 -6.64 -14.79 4.40
N ARG A 221 -6.25 -13.79 3.61
CA ARG A 221 -4.96 -13.80 2.88
C ARG A 221 -3.79 -13.89 3.83
N PHE A 222 -3.77 -13.08 4.89
CA PHE A 222 -2.73 -13.09 5.90
C PHE A 222 -2.61 -14.47 6.59
N GLY A 223 -3.74 -15.08 6.99
CA GLY A 223 -3.76 -16.41 7.56
C GLY A 223 -3.15 -17.47 6.64
N ASN A 224 -3.53 -17.45 5.34
CA ASN A 224 -2.97 -18.36 4.34
C ASN A 224 -1.47 -18.12 4.09
N ARG A 225 -1.01 -16.85 4.09
CA ARG A 225 0.42 -16.52 3.92
C ARG A 225 1.30 -17.02 5.05
N ARG A 226 0.79 -17.08 6.28
CA ARG A 226 1.50 -17.72 7.41
C ARG A 226 1.79 -19.19 7.12
N ILE A 227 0.80 -19.91 6.59
CA ILE A 227 0.96 -21.32 6.20
C ILE A 227 1.96 -21.44 5.04
N THR A 228 1.83 -20.59 4.02
CA THR A 228 2.74 -20.58 2.87
C THR A 228 4.19 -20.33 3.29
N LEU A 229 4.43 -19.36 4.18
CA LEU A 229 5.78 -19.09 4.70
C LEU A 229 6.32 -20.30 5.49
N ALA A 230 5.51 -20.90 6.35
CA ALA A 230 5.94 -22.10 7.11
C ALA A 230 6.37 -23.24 6.17
N LYS A 231 5.62 -23.46 5.08
CA LYS A 231 5.95 -24.48 4.06
C LYS A 231 7.19 -24.11 3.23
N ALA A 232 7.36 -22.84 2.89
CA ALA A 232 8.55 -22.37 2.19
C ALA A 232 9.83 -22.52 3.05
N VAL A 233 9.72 -22.27 4.35
CA VAL A 233 10.82 -22.50 5.32
C VAL A 233 11.14 -23.98 5.42
N GLU A 234 10.13 -24.85 5.57
CA GLU A 234 10.31 -26.30 5.62
C GLU A 234 11.00 -26.82 4.33
N GLN A 235 10.57 -26.34 3.17
CA GLN A 235 11.19 -26.67 1.87
C GLN A 235 12.66 -26.22 1.80
N ARG A 236 12.96 -25.00 2.24
CA ARG A 236 14.34 -24.47 2.32
C ARG A 236 15.22 -25.33 3.20
N ASP A 237 14.74 -25.67 4.39
CA ASP A 237 15.51 -26.44 5.37
C ASP A 237 15.77 -27.87 4.87
N ALA A 238 14.78 -28.50 4.23
CA ALA A 238 14.94 -29.80 3.61
C ALA A 238 15.94 -29.78 2.43
N ALA A 239 15.88 -28.73 1.57
CA ALA A 239 16.82 -28.56 0.48
C ALA A 239 18.25 -28.33 1.00
N ALA A 240 18.42 -27.50 2.02
CA ALA A 240 19.72 -27.24 2.64
C ALA A 240 20.33 -28.51 3.24
N HIS A 241 19.52 -29.30 3.97
CA HIS A 241 19.95 -30.57 4.53
C HIS A 241 20.38 -31.57 3.42
N LEU A 242 19.59 -31.68 2.34
CA LEU A 242 19.93 -32.53 1.20
C LEU A 242 21.26 -32.08 0.54
N ALA A 243 21.43 -30.78 0.33
CA ALA A 243 22.67 -30.24 -0.26
C ALA A 243 23.89 -30.53 0.61
N ALA A 244 23.78 -30.41 1.93
CA ALA A 244 24.86 -30.74 2.86
C ALA A 244 25.25 -32.22 2.80
N LEU A 245 24.26 -33.13 2.71
CA LEU A 245 24.53 -34.57 2.54
C LEU A 245 25.18 -34.86 1.21
N GLN A 246 24.73 -34.24 0.12
CA GLN A 246 25.30 -34.43 -1.22
C GLN A 246 26.73 -33.88 -1.32
N GLU A 247 26.99 -32.73 -0.69
CA GLU A 247 28.35 -32.18 -0.60
C GLU A 247 29.32 -33.14 0.10
N THR A 248 28.92 -33.71 1.25
CA THR A 248 29.68 -34.72 1.99
C THR A 248 29.98 -35.96 1.13
N ARG A 249 28.98 -36.44 0.39
CA ARG A 249 29.15 -37.56 -0.54
C ARG A 249 30.05 -37.26 -1.71
N ALA A 250 29.99 -36.03 -2.25
CA ALA A 250 30.88 -35.59 -3.32
C ALA A 250 32.33 -35.50 -2.83
N GLN A 251 32.58 -35.01 -1.60
CA GLN A 251 33.89 -34.98 -0.96
C GLN A 251 34.43 -36.40 -0.74
N GLY A 252 33.55 -37.34 -0.39
CA GLY A 252 33.90 -38.76 -0.23
C GLY A 252 34.02 -39.53 -1.57
N GLY A 253 33.86 -38.87 -2.72
CA GLY A 253 33.95 -39.48 -4.04
C GLY A 253 32.80 -40.40 -4.44
N THR A 254 31.69 -40.44 -3.66
CA THR A 254 30.51 -41.28 -3.92
C THR A 254 29.42 -40.57 -4.71
N LEU A 255 29.56 -39.28 -4.98
CA LEU A 255 28.67 -38.46 -5.79
C LEU A 255 29.49 -37.54 -6.69
N SER A 256 28.95 -37.18 -7.86
CA SER A 256 29.62 -36.22 -8.74
C SER A 256 29.56 -34.81 -8.17
N ARG A 257 30.58 -34.00 -8.42
CA ARG A 257 30.59 -32.58 -8.03
C ARG A 257 29.48 -31.78 -8.67
N ALA A 258 29.06 -32.14 -9.89
CA ALA A 258 27.97 -31.51 -10.59
C ALA A 258 26.61 -31.77 -9.90
N ASP A 259 26.40 -32.96 -9.35
CA ASP A 259 25.16 -33.27 -8.60
C ASP A 259 25.11 -32.49 -7.27
N ALA A 260 26.24 -32.38 -6.57
CA ALA A 260 26.32 -31.55 -5.35
C ALA A 260 26.03 -30.08 -5.64
N LEU A 261 26.59 -29.51 -6.71
CA LEU A 261 26.30 -28.15 -7.16
C LEU A 261 24.83 -27.96 -7.59
N SER A 262 24.25 -29.00 -8.20
CA SER A 262 22.82 -28.97 -8.54
C SER A 262 21.92 -28.91 -7.30
N ALA A 263 22.28 -29.59 -6.21
CA ALA A 263 21.60 -29.49 -4.94
C ALA A 263 21.81 -28.14 -4.25
N GLU A 264 23.02 -27.56 -4.32
CA GLU A 264 23.27 -26.19 -3.87
C GLU A 264 22.37 -25.19 -4.60
N ARG A 265 22.25 -25.29 -5.92
CA ARG A 265 21.35 -24.47 -6.74
C ARG A 265 19.87 -24.64 -6.32
N GLN A 266 19.45 -25.87 -6.00
CA GLN A 266 18.09 -26.13 -5.52
C GLN A 266 17.83 -25.47 -4.16
N THR A 267 18.84 -25.44 -3.27
CA THR A 267 18.76 -24.72 -1.99
C THR A 267 18.59 -23.23 -2.22
N LEU A 268 19.38 -22.62 -3.11
CA LEU A 268 19.28 -21.19 -3.43
C LEU A 268 17.87 -20.82 -3.97
N ARG A 269 17.27 -21.68 -4.79
CA ARG A 269 15.89 -21.50 -5.26
C ARG A 269 14.88 -21.57 -4.11
N ALA A 270 15.07 -22.50 -3.18
CA ALA A 270 14.20 -22.61 -2.01
C ALA A 270 14.38 -21.39 -1.06
N GLU A 271 15.60 -20.86 -0.92
CA GLU A 271 15.87 -19.63 -0.18
C GLU A 271 15.16 -18.43 -0.83
N LEU A 272 15.22 -18.28 -2.17
CA LEU A 272 14.45 -17.25 -2.90
C LEU A 272 12.94 -17.36 -2.66
N GLY A 273 12.41 -18.59 -2.68
CA GLY A 273 11.00 -18.85 -2.36
C GLY A 273 10.64 -18.42 -0.93
N ALA A 274 11.51 -18.68 0.04
CA ALA A 274 11.29 -18.29 1.43
C ALA A 274 11.36 -16.76 1.63
N VAL A 275 12.28 -16.06 0.94
CA VAL A 275 12.36 -14.59 0.95
C VAL A 275 11.08 -13.98 0.37
N SER A 276 10.62 -14.49 -0.78
CA SER A 276 9.37 -14.04 -1.41
C SER A 276 8.17 -14.28 -0.52
N ALA A 277 8.03 -15.47 0.08
CA ALA A 277 6.93 -15.80 0.99
C ALA A 277 6.93 -14.89 2.24
N LYS A 278 8.11 -14.57 2.78
CA LYS A 278 8.27 -13.64 3.90
C LYS A 278 7.84 -12.22 3.54
N ALA A 279 8.27 -11.72 2.38
CA ALA A 279 7.89 -10.39 1.89
C ALA A 279 6.38 -10.28 1.67
N GLN A 280 5.77 -11.31 1.08
CA GLN A 280 4.33 -11.37 0.87
C GLN A 280 3.55 -11.39 2.19
N LEU A 281 4.01 -12.15 3.20
CA LEU A 281 3.39 -12.14 4.54
C LEU A 281 3.43 -10.74 5.17
N THR A 282 4.58 -10.05 5.07
CA THR A 282 4.72 -8.70 5.61
C THR A 282 3.83 -7.70 4.84
N THR A 283 3.71 -7.86 3.52
CA THR A 283 2.82 -7.03 2.68
C THR A 283 1.34 -7.25 3.03
N ASP A 284 0.93 -8.51 3.25
CA ASP A 284 -0.43 -8.85 3.64
C ASP A 284 -0.73 -8.37 5.08
N PHE A 285 0.26 -8.37 5.99
CA PHE A 285 0.13 -7.75 7.31
C PHE A 285 -0.16 -6.24 7.20
N ILE A 286 0.60 -5.51 6.37
CA ILE A 286 0.35 -4.08 6.10
C ILE A 286 -1.06 -3.88 5.51
N ALA A 287 -1.55 -4.83 4.70
CA ALA A 287 -2.91 -4.78 4.16
C ALA A 287 -3.97 -4.96 5.25
N VAL A 288 -3.75 -5.86 6.21
CA VAL A 288 -4.62 -6.04 7.38
C VAL A 288 -4.68 -4.77 8.23
N GLU A 289 -3.52 -4.19 8.57
CA GLU A 289 -3.43 -2.93 9.32
C GLU A 289 -4.22 -1.81 8.63
N LYS A 290 -4.06 -1.67 7.30
CA LYS A 290 -4.82 -0.69 6.50
C LYS A 290 -6.32 -1.00 6.49
N ALA A 291 -6.71 -2.25 6.28
CA ALA A 291 -8.11 -2.66 6.16
C ALA A 291 -8.88 -2.50 7.48
N LEU A 292 -8.21 -2.74 8.60
CA LEU A 292 -8.76 -2.53 9.94
C LEU A 292 -8.73 -1.08 10.42
N GLY A 293 -8.14 -0.15 9.64
CA GLY A 293 -8.02 1.26 10.04
C GLY A 293 -7.02 1.49 11.17
N LEU A 294 -6.11 0.54 11.41
CA LEU A 294 -5.03 0.70 12.38
C LEU A 294 -3.98 1.70 11.82
N GLY A 295 -3.38 2.51 12.68
CA GLY A 295 -2.41 3.55 12.28
C GLY A 295 -3.03 4.88 11.87
N TRP A 296 -4.33 5.07 12.05
CA TRP A 296 -5.05 6.34 11.88
C TRP A 296 -5.41 6.99 13.23
N GLU A 297 -4.83 6.54 14.31
CA GLU A 297 -4.94 7.29 15.55
C GLU A 297 -4.32 8.66 15.33
N SER A 298 -5.17 9.69 15.25
CA SER A 298 -4.70 11.06 15.37
C SER A 298 -3.98 11.14 16.72
N GLU A 299 -2.69 11.45 16.72
CA GLU A 299 -2.07 11.95 17.94
C GLU A 299 -3.00 13.05 18.44
N ALA A 300 -3.70 12.76 19.54
CA ALA A 300 -4.41 13.80 20.26
C ALA A 300 -3.33 14.85 20.59
N PRO A 301 -3.57 16.16 20.30
CA PRO A 301 -2.63 17.18 20.71
C PRO A 301 -2.42 16.99 22.21
N GLN A 302 -1.19 16.71 22.62
CA GLN A 302 -0.79 16.72 24.01
C GLN A 302 -0.96 18.17 24.46
N GLU A 303 -2.01 18.43 25.27
CA GLU A 303 -2.20 19.70 25.98
C GLU A 303 -1.07 19.92 27.00
#